data_275eb3b350bda2dffed07ef374514564
#
_entry.id   275eb3b350bda2dffed07ef374514564
#
_cell.length_a   1.000
_cell.length_b   1.000
_cell.length_c   1.000
_cell.angle_alpha   90.00
_cell.angle_beta   90.00
_cell.angle_gamma   90.00
#
_symmetry.space_group_name_H-M   'P 1'
#
loop_
_entity.id
_entity.type
_entity.pdbx_description
1 polymer ?
#
loop_
_entity_poly.entity_id
_entity_poly.type
_entity_poly.pdbx_seq_one_letter_code
_entity_poly.pdbx_strand_id
1 'polypeptide(L)'
;MLSEKKQELQVAALENGTVIDHIPSERLYTVVSLLGLEHMSNNIPIGFNLKSKKLGTKGIIKIADKFFCDEEINRLAVVAPNVKLNIIRDYEVVEKREVCLPDELRGIVKCANPKCITNNEPMPTLFHVVDKDNCVINCHYCEKEQTREDIEII
;
A
#
# COMPACT_ATOMS: atom_id res chain seq x y z
N MET A 1 11.40 -21.63 15.87
CA MET A 1 12.15 -20.51 16.44
C MET A 1 13.42 -20.17 15.67
N LEU A 2 14.33 -21.13 15.52
CA LEU A 2 15.55 -20.91 14.71
C LEU A 2 15.26 -20.63 13.24
N SER A 3 14.18 -21.19 12.68
CA SER A 3 13.77 -20.93 11.29
C SER A 3 13.22 -19.51 11.07
N GLU A 4 12.53 -18.95 12.07
CA GLU A 4 12.02 -17.58 11.97
C GLU A 4 13.16 -16.56 12.06
N LYS A 5 14.12 -16.77 12.96
CA LYS A 5 15.32 -15.94 13.06
C LYS A 5 16.18 -16.00 11.79
N LYS A 6 16.28 -17.18 11.15
CA LYS A 6 17.00 -17.30 9.87
C LYS A 6 16.30 -16.57 8.74
N GLN A 7 14.96 -16.59 8.70
CA GLN A 7 14.19 -15.87 7.69
C GLN A 7 14.28 -14.36 7.88
N GLU A 8 14.28 -13.88 9.11
CA GLU A 8 14.46 -12.46 9.43
C GLU A 8 15.88 -11.97 9.07
N LEU A 9 16.89 -12.83 9.25
CA LEU A 9 18.28 -12.51 8.92
C LEU A 9 18.59 -12.55 7.42
N GLN A 10 17.75 -13.21 6.62
CA GLN A 10 17.88 -13.22 5.16
C GLN A 10 17.56 -11.86 4.53
N VAL A 11 16.76 -11.05 5.22
CA VAL A 11 16.50 -9.67 4.83
C VAL A 11 17.21 -8.79 5.85
N ALA A 12 18.15 -7.98 5.39
CA ALA A 12 19.01 -7.16 6.24
C ALA A 12 18.21 -6.36 7.27
N ALA A 13 18.74 -6.27 8.49
CA ALA A 13 18.15 -5.43 9.53
C ALA A 13 18.17 -3.96 9.10
N LEU A 14 17.10 -3.24 9.42
CA LEU A 14 16.95 -1.83 9.09
C LEU A 14 17.24 -0.96 10.31
N GLU A 15 18.18 -0.03 10.17
CA GLU A 15 18.49 0.92 11.25
C GLU A 15 17.35 1.91 11.44
N ASN A 16 16.99 2.63 10.39
CA ASN A 16 15.89 3.60 10.37
C ASN A 16 15.13 3.44 9.07
N GLY A 17 13.82 3.55 9.13
CA GLY A 17 12.99 3.52 7.95
C GLY A 17 11.66 2.82 8.17
N THR A 18 11.09 2.31 7.10
CA THR A 18 9.77 1.66 7.11
C THR A 18 9.88 0.25 6.54
N VAL A 19 9.24 -0.70 7.22
CA VAL A 19 9.05 -2.06 6.71
C VAL A 19 7.59 -2.23 6.35
N ILE A 20 7.32 -2.61 5.10
CA ILE A 20 5.98 -2.97 4.63
C ILE A 20 5.94 -4.48 4.57
N ASP A 21 5.19 -5.11 5.46
CA ASP A 21 5.10 -6.56 5.57
C ASP A 21 3.69 -7.06 5.25
N HIS A 22 3.57 -8.36 5.03
CA HIS A 22 2.32 -9.03 4.69
C HIS A 22 1.70 -8.51 3.38
N ILE A 23 2.54 -8.18 2.41
CA ILE A 23 2.08 -7.80 1.08
C ILE A 23 1.73 -9.09 0.33
N PRO A 24 0.50 -9.24 -0.21
CA PRO A 24 0.22 -10.37 -1.09
C PRO A 24 1.23 -10.40 -2.23
N SER A 25 1.82 -11.57 -2.51
CA SER A 25 2.92 -11.67 -3.49
C SER A 25 2.55 -11.12 -4.86
N GLU A 26 1.30 -11.32 -5.30
CA GLU A 26 0.80 -10.81 -6.58
C GLU A 26 0.69 -9.27 -6.63
N ARG A 27 0.78 -8.59 -5.47
CA ARG A 27 0.69 -7.13 -5.38
C ARG A 27 2.05 -6.45 -5.14
N LEU A 28 3.10 -7.22 -4.91
CA LEU A 28 4.40 -6.67 -4.54
C LEU A 28 4.92 -5.61 -5.52
N TYR A 29 4.96 -5.95 -6.81
CA TYR A 29 5.46 -5.03 -7.83
C TYR A 29 4.54 -3.83 -8.05
N THR A 30 3.24 -4.00 -7.84
CA THR A 30 2.28 -2.89 -7.87
C THR A 30 2.58 -1.90 -6.75
N VAL A 31 2.89 -2.39 -5.55
CA VAL A 31 3.28 -1.54 -4.42
C VAL A 31 4.58 -0.80 -4.71
N VAL A 32 5.58 -1.49 -5.25
CA VAL A 32 6.86 -0.88 -5.65
C VAL A 32 6.63 0.28 -6.61
N SER A 33 5.83 0.05 -7.64
CA SER A 33 5.52 1.07 -8.65
C SER A 33 4.71 2.22 -8.07
N LEU A 34 3.70 1.91 -7.26
CA LEU A 34 2.82 2.91 -6.62
C LEU A 34 3.60 3.90 -5.77
N LEU A 35 4.55 3.40 -4.99
CA LEU A 35 5.36 4.22 -4.09
C LEU A 35 6.60 4.83 -4.78
N GLY A 36 6.79 4.55 -6.08
CA GLY A 36 7.92 5.07 -6.84
C GLY A 36 9.27 4.58 -6.35
N LEU A 37 9.33 3.38 -5.78
CA LEU A 37 10.55 2.86 -5.17
C LEU A 37 11.68 2.65 -6.18
N GLU A 38 11.35 2.36 -7.43
CA GLU A 38 12.33 2.17 -8.52
C GLU A 38 13.09 3.45 -8.86
N HIS A 39 12.60 4.60 -8.45
CA HIS A 39 13.22 5.91 -8.68
C HIS A 39 13.98 6.43 -7.46
N MET A 40 13.98 5.70 -6.36
CA MET A 40 14.67 6.07 -5.13
C MET A 40 16.10 5.55 -5.12
N SER A 41 17.02 6.31 -4.50
CA SER A 41 18.39 5.90 -4.28
C SER A 41 18.59 5.22 -2.93
N ASN A 42 17.55 5.13 -2.12
CA ASN A 42 17.59 4.49 -0.81
C ASN A 42 17.90 2.99 -0.94
N ASN A 43 18.53 2.42 0.08
CA ASN A 43 18.70 0.97 0.14
C ASN A 43 17.34 0.32 0.43
N ILE A 44 16.87 -0.54 -0.48
CA ILE A 44 15.54 -1.12 -0.40
C ILE A 44 15.61 -2.65 -0.60
N PRO A 45 15.88 -3.41 0.45
CA PRO A 45 15.76 -4.87 0.37
C PRO A 45 14.31 -5.29 0.17
N ILE A 46 14.08 -6.22 -0.76
CA ILE A 46 12.75 -6.74 -1.09
C ILE A 46 12.79 -8.26 -0.98
N GLY A 47 11.86 -8.83 -0.22
CA GLY A 47 11.61 -10.26 -0.20
C GLY A 47 10.37 -10.58 -1.02
N PHE A 48 10.47 -11.58 -1.90
CA PHE A 48 9.39 -11.99 -2.77
C PHE A 48 9.08 -13.48 -2.59
N ASN A 49 7.80 -13.82 -2.57
CA ASN A 49 7.33 -15.20 -2.38
C ASN A 49 7.83 -15.87 -1.09
N LEU A 50 7.88 -15.11 -0.01
CA LEU A 50 8.22 -15.64 1.30
C LEU A 50 7.05 -16.45 1.85
N LYS A 51 7.34 -17.51 2.60
CA LYS A 51 6.29 -18.33 3.21
C LYS A 51 5.52 -17.53 4.27
N SER A 52 4.21 -17.59 4.18
CA SER A 52 3.30 -16.92 5.11
C SER A 52 2.20 -17.88 5.54
N LYS A 53 2.01 -18.03 6.84
CA LYS A 53 0.90 -18.85 7.38
C LYS A 53 -0.46 -18.24 7.06
N LYS A 54 -0.53 -16.91 7.00
CA LYS A 54 -1.77 -16.16 6.76
C LYS A 54 -2.13 -16.05 5.28
N LEU A 55 -1.14 -15.88 4.40
CA LEU A 55 -1.34 -15.56 2.99
C LEU A 55 -0.86 -16.67 2.04
N GLY A 56 -0.25 -17.74 2.54
CA GLY A 56 0.46 -18.72 1.72
C GLY A 56 1.85 -18.23 1.34
N THR A 57 1.93 -17.18 0.52
CA THR A 57 3.18 -16.45 0.23
C THR A 57 2.96 -14.97 0.47
N LYS A 58 4.02 -14.26 0.78
CA LYS A 58 3.99 -12.81 1.00
C LYS A 58 5.23 -12.13 0.43
N GLY A 59 5.11 -10.82 0.21
CA GLY A 59 6.23 -9.95 -0.05
C GLY A 59 6.53 -9.08 1.18
N ILE A 60 7.75 -8.64 1.29
CA ILE A 60 8.20 -7.67 2.29
C ILE A 60 9.09 -6.64 1.61
N ILE A 61 8.93 -5.37 1.97
CA ILE A 61 9.75 -4.27 1.45
C ILE A 61 10.31 -3.51 2.63
N LYS A 62 11.62 -3.35 2.69
CA LYS A 62 12.30 -2.52 3.69
C LYS A 62 12.87 -1.29 2.99
N ILE A 63 12.46 -0.10 3.41
CA ILE A 63 12.92 1.15 2.80
C ILE A 63 13.73 1.92 3.82
N ALA A 64 15.04 1.97 3.63
CA ALA A 64 15.95 2.68 4.52
C ALA A 64 15.70 4.19 4.44
N ASP A 65 15.68 4.84 5.59
CA ASP A 65 15.61 6.30 5.73
C ASP A 65 14.38 6.96 5.08
N LYS A 66 13.28 6.22 4.94
CA LYS A 66 12.03 6.72 4.39
C LYS A 66 10.88 6.45 5.35
N PHE A 67 10.11 7.51 5.65
CA PHE A 67 8.86 7.43 6.41
C PHE A 67 7.74 7.98 5.53
N PHE A 68 6.61 7.27 5.50
CA PHE A 68 5.50 7.62 4.62
C PHE A 68 4.48 8.51 5.32
N CYS A 69 3.94 9.47 4.58
CA CYS A 69 2.85 10.31 5.06
C CYS A 69 1.49 9.60 4.89
N ASP A 70 0.45 10.15 5.50
CA ASP A 70 -0.89 9.55 5.46
C ASP A 70 -1.43 9.41 4.05
N GLU A 71 -1.15 10.35 3.16
CA GLU A 71 -1.57 10.29 1.76
C GLU A 71 -0.96 9.08 1.04
N GLU A 72 0.33 8.85 1.23
CA GLU A 72 1.02 7.69 0.66
C GLU A 72 0.46 6.37 1.22
N ILE A 73 0.16 6.35 2.52
CA ILE A 73 -0.44 5.18 3.17
C ILE A 73 -1.86 4.92 2.65
N ASN A 74 -2.63 5.96 2.39
CA ASN A 74 -3.98 5.81 1.82
C ASN A 74 -3.93 5.24 0.41
N ARG A 75 -2.97 5.63 -0.40
CA ARG A 75 -2.74 5.03 -1.73
C ARG A 75 -2.39 3.55 -1.61
N LEU A 76 -1.51 3.22 -0.67
CA LEU A 76 -1.13 1.84 -0.40
C LEU A 76 -2.34 1.00 0.01
N ALA A 77 -3.24 1.55 0.82
CA ALA A 77 -4.45 0.87 1.27
C ALA A 77 -5.39 0.46 0.12
N VAL A 78 -5.41 1.23 -0.96
CA VAL A 78 -6.23 0.92 -2.15
C VAL A 78 -5.69 -0.32 -2.86
N VAL A 79 -4.38 -0.42 -2.99
CA VAL A 79 -3.70 -1.49 -3.73
C VAL A 79 -3.54 -2.76 -2.89
N ALA A 80 -3.16 -2.60 -1.64
CA ALA A 80 -2.84 -3.70 -0.74
C ALA A 80 -3.37 -3.41 0.67
N PRO A 81 -4.68 -3.54 0.89
CA PRO A 81 -5.25 -3.38 2.23
C PRO A 81 -4.74 -4.49 3.15
N ASN A 82 -4.70 -4.19 4.45
CA ASN A 82 -4.27 -5.12 5.50
C ASN A 82 -2.76 -5.43 5.53
N VAL A 83 -1.94 -4.71 4.76
CA VAL A 83 -0.49 -4.77 4.93
C VAL A 83 -0.11 -4.16 6.28
N LYS A 84 1.01 -4.60 6.81
CA LYS A 84 1.51 -4.10 8.10
C LYS A 84 2.71 -3.20 7.87
N LEU A 85 2.64 -2.01 8.45
CA LEU A 85 3.74 -1.06 8.46
C LEU A 85 4.43 -1.11 9.81
N ASN A 86 5.73 -1.30 9.80
CA ASN A 86 6.57 -1.19 10.99
C ASN A 86 7.52 -0.02 10.79
N ILE A 87 7.47 0.92 11.71
CA ILE A 87 8.39 2.05 11.71
C ILE A 87 9.59 1.67 12.57
N ILE A 88 10.77 1.77 11.97
CA ILE A 88 12.03 1.35 12.60
C ILE A 88 12.87 2.60 12.93
N ARG A 89 13.36 2.66 14.16
CA ARG A 89 14.33 3.64 14.59
C ARG A 89 15.38 2.95 15.49
N ASP A 90 16.65 3.17 15.20
CA ASP A 90 17.76 2.57 15.95
C ASP A 90 17.62 1.03 16.04
N TYR A 91 17.28 0.39 14.92
CA TYR A 91 17.06 -1.06 14.80
C TYR A 91 15.87 -1.61 15.56
N GLU A 92 15.04 -0.76 16.16
CA GLU A 92 13.87 -1.18 16.93
C GLU A 92 12.56 -0.75 16.27
N VAL A 93 11.54 -1.60 16.38
CA VAL A 93 10.19 -1.25 15.94
C VAL A 93 9.58 -0.31 16.96
N VAL A 94 9.40 0.96 16.59
CA VAL A 94 8.81 1.98 17.46
C VAL A 94 7.32 2.16 17.25
N GLU A 95 6.80 1.72 16.09
CA GLU A 95 5.38 1.78 15.78
C GLU A 95 5.01 0.62 14.87
N LYS A 96 3.88 -0.03 15.16
CA LYS A 96 3.26 -1.04 14.30
C LYS A 96 1.89 -0.55 13.91
N ARG A 97 1.61 -0.62 12.60
CA ARG A 97 0.38 -0.07 12.05
C ARG A 97 -0.17 -1.01 10.98
N GLU A 98 -1.46 -1.30 11.04
CA GLU A 98 -2.14 -2.02 9.97
C GLU A 98 -2.79 -1.01 9.03
N VAL A 99 -2.55 -1.17 7.72
CA VAL A 99 -3.08 -0.28 6.70
C VAL A 99 -4.52 -0.66 6.41
N CYS A 100 -5.44 0.30 6.54
CA CYS A 100 -6.86 0.12 6.28
C CYS A 100 -7.33 1.16 5.28
N LEU A 101 -8.34 0.81 4.47
CA LEU A 101 -9.00 1.78 3.61
C LEU A 101 -9.64 2.87 4.47
N PRO A 102 -9.40 4.16 4.18
CA PRO A 102 -10.12 5.24 4.83
C PRO A 102 -11.59 5.29 4.34
N ASP A 103 -12.40 6.12 4.97
CA ASP A 103 -13.79 6.30 4.57
C ASP A 103 -13.91 7.07 3.24
N GLU A 104 -12.95 7.92 2.96
CA GLU A 104 -12.90 8.74 1.74
C GLU A 104 -11.55 8.66 1.05
N LEU A 105 -11.56 8.70 -0.28
CA LEU A 105 -10.36 8.74 -1.12
C LEU A 105 -10.40 10.02 -1.95
N ARG A 106 -9.53 10.97 -1.63
CA ARG A 106 -9.47 12.26 -2.30
C ARG A 106 -8.22 12.36 -3.17
N GLY A 107 -8.42 12.52 -4.48
CA GLY A 107 -7.31 12.73 -5.42
C GLY A 107 -6.43 11.50 -5.63
N ILE A 108 -6.92 10.31 -5.30
CA ILE A 108 -6.16 9.05 -5.37
C ILE A 108 -6.59 8.19 -6.54
N VAL A 109 -7.89 8.08 -6.77
CA VAL A 109 -8.49 7.19 -7.76
C VAL A 109 -9.12 8.01 -8.88
N LYS A 110 -8.87 7.60 -10.12
CA LYS A 110 -9.53 8.18 -11.29
C LYS A 110 -10.93 7.59 -11.42
N CYS A 111 -11.93 8.44 -11.73
CA CYS A 111 -13.27 7.95 -12.00
C CYS A 111 -13.31 7.20 -13.34
N ALA A 112 -13.84 6.00 -13.33
CA ALA A 112 -13.96 5.17 -14.54
C ALA A 112 -15.04 5.69 -15.52
N ASN A 113 -15.90 6.60 -15.07
CA ASN A 113 -16.91 7.20 -15.92
C ASN A 113 -16.32 8.36 -16.74
N PRO A 114 -16.15 8.22 -18.07
CA PRO A 114 -15.54 9.27 -18.87
C PRO A 114 -16.37 10.57 -18.89
N LYS A 115 -17.65 10.50 -18.56
CA LYS A 115 -18.54 11.66 -18.48
C LYS A 115 -18.54 12.35 -17.12
N CYS A 116 -17.83 11.79 -16.12
CA CYS A 116 -17.73 12.43 -14.82
C CYS A 116 -17.02 13.78 -14.93
N ILE A 117 -17.51 14.77 -14.20
CA ILE A 117 -16.92 16.11 -14.18
C ILE A 117 -15.42 16.08 -13.81
N THR A 118 -15.00 15.14 -12.96
CA THR A 118 -13.59 15.02 -12.56
C THR A 118 -12.67 14.64 -13.71
N ASN A 119 -13.21 14.05 -14.79
CA ASN A 119 -12.46 13.71 -15.99
C ASN A 119 -12.51 14.82 -17.05
N ASN A 120 -13.34 15.84 -16.85
CA ASN A 120 -13.55 16.93 -17.81
C ASN A 120 -13.13 18.29 -17.29
N GLU A 121 -12.88 18.41 -16.00
CA GLU A 121 -12.42 19.64 -15.33
C GLU A 121 -11.18 19.34 -14.49
N PRO A 122 -10.25 20.31 -14.32
CA PRO A 122 -9.05 20.13 -13.51
C PRO A 122 -9.38 20.22 -12.00
N MET A 123 -9.90 19.13 -11.44
CA MET A 123 -10.30 19.06 -10.06
C MET A 123 -9.97 17.69 -9.46
N PRO A 124 -9.69 17.62 -8.16
CA PRO A 124 -9.43 16.32 -7.53
C PRO A 124 -10.69 15.45 -7.48
N THR A 125 -10.48 14.15 -7.60
CA THR A 125 -11.56 13.18 -7.41
C THR A 125 -11.87 13.01 -5.92
N LEU A 126 -13.09 12.58 -5.62
CA LEU A 126 -13.51 12.22 -4.27
C LEU A 126 -14.39 10.98 -4.36
N PHE A 127 -13.98 9.93 -3.66
CA PHE A 127 -14.73 8.70 -3.56
C PHE A 127 -15.08 8.41 -2.11
N HIS A 128 -16.23 7.81 -1.89
CA HIS A 128 -16.66 7.28 -0.60
C HIS A 128 -16.48 5.77 -0.63
N VAL A 129 -15.86 5.20 0.40
CA VAL A 129 -15.69 3.76 0.50
C VAL A 129 -16.96 3.18 1.11
N VAL A 130 -17.70 2.41 0.33
CA VAL A 130 -19.00 1.83 0.76
C VAL A 130 -18.85 0.41 1.30
N ASP A 131 -17.81 -0.32 0.86
CA ASP A 131 -17.49 -1.65 1.37
C ASP A 131 -15.97 -1.78 1.44
N LYS A 132 -15.43 -1.74 2.67
CA LYS A 132 -13.98 -1.81 2.89
C LYS A 132 -13.41 -3.19 2.59
N ASP A 133 -14.15 -4.25 2.86
CA ASP A 133 -13.68 -5.62 2.68
C ASP A 133 -13.54 -5.98 1.20
N ASN A 134 -14.49 -5.56 0.38
CA ASN A 134 -14.49 -5.83 -1.05
C ASN A 134 -13.96 -4.68 -1.90
N CYS A 135 -13.53 -3.59 -1.26
CA CYS A 135 -13.04 -2.39 -1.93
C CYS A 135 -14.03 -1.85 -2.97
N VAL A 136 -15.26 -1.60 -2.54
CA VAL A 136 -16.28 -0.95 -3.37
C VAL A 136 -16.30 0.53 -3.01
N ILE A 137 -16.14 1.38 -4.00
CA ILE A 137 -16.10 2.83 -3.84
C ILE A 137 -17.15 3.49 -4.73
N ASN A 138 -17.61 4.66 -4.28
CA ASN A 138 -18.66 5.42 -4.95
C ASN A 138 -18.17 6.84 -5.23
N CYS A 139 -18.24 7.28 -6.48
CA CYS A 139 -17.83 8.63 -6.84
C CYS A 139 -18.79 9.66 -6.23
N HIS A 140 -18.22 10.65 -5.54
CA HIS A 140 -19.01 11.71 -4.92
C HIS A 140 -19.81 12.53 -5.95
N TYR A 141 -19.26 12.72 -7.14
CA TYR A 141 -19.83 13.61 -8.17
C TYR A 141 -20.80 12.92 -9.10
N CYS A 142 -20.45 11.77 -9.67
CA CYS A 142 -21.32 11.06 -10.61
C CYS A 142 -22.09 9.90 -9.98
N GLU A 143 -21.78 9.55 -8.74
CA GLU A 143 -22.43 8.51 -7.95
C GLU A 143 -22.27 7.08 -8.48
N LYS A 144 -21.40 6.85 -9.46
CA LYS A 144 -21.13 5.51 -9.94
C LYS A 144 -20.22 4.74 -9.00
N GLU A 145 -20.51 3.47 -8.83
CA GLU A 145 -19.67 2.55 -8.05
C GLU A 145 -18.56 1.95 -8.89
N GLN A 146 -17.42 1.73 -8.26
CA GLN A 146 -16.30 1.01 -8.83
C GLN A 146 -15.84 -0.06 -7.85
N THR A 147 -15.44 -1.20 -8.41
CA THR A 147 -14.82 -2.29 -7.64
C THR A 147 -13.31 -2.24 -7.82
N ARG A 148 -12.60 -3.09 -7.09
CA ARG A 148 -11.13 -3.14 -7.16
C ARG A 148 -10.59 -3.30 -8.58
N GLU A 149 -11.30 -4.05 -9.42
CA GLU A 149 -10.89 -4.29 -10.80
C GLU A 149 -10.94 -3.04 -11.68
N ASP A 150 -11.80 -2.09 -11.32
CA ASP A 150 -12.00 -0.85 -12.08
C ASP A 150 -11.13 0.31 -11.58
N ILE A 151 -10.36 0.09 -10.51
CA ILE A 151 -9.60 1.16 -9.87
C ILE A 151 -8.31 1.44 -10.63
N GLU A 152 -8.15 2.70 -11.02
CA GLU A 152 -6.93 3.26 -11.57
C GLU A 152 -6.44 4.36 -10.64
N ILE A 153 -5.19 4.24 -10.17
CA ILE A 153 -4.57 5.23 -9.29
C ILE A 153 -4.04 6.39 -10.13
N ILE A 154 -4.31 7.60 -9.68
CA ILE A 154 -3.82 8.81 -10.33
C ILE A 154 -2.36 9.06 -9.97
#